data_25088a225c998a69f5cf4ec82b1b4103
#
_entry.id   25088a225c998a69f5cf4ec82b1b4103
#
_cell.length_a   1.000
_cell.length_b   1.000
_cell.length_c   1.000
_cell.angle_alpha   90.00
_cell.angle_beta   90.00
_cell.angle_gamma   90.00
#
_symmetry.space_group_name_H-M   'P 1'
#
loop_
_entity.id
_entity.type
_entity.pdbx_description
1 polymer ?
#
loop_
_entity_poly.entity_id
_entity_poly.type
_entity_poly.pdbx_seq_one_letter_code
_entity_poly.pdbx_strand_id
1 'polypeptide(L)'
;MMLKSSVTQVRITAAALLLCAWSAAPATAQEQSRESAALDNTAAAWSFQLAGQAMPDYRQDTLASGELRPAGNKGYAQFRMVAPIKVAGVSVLPRLTMRYSENKDGEWGFSPTDLFALILPFDWGTGRAGFGPDIVIPGSSKVGSSEWSYGLAGAVIQRFFNDKLIVGLLMQQLWGKRDVVDLSQPVPVVTDEIETGAHPLIINPFVTAQLGKGWYLGTNDLVAQYSWEFGGWKVPVGLRFGYVLVKPGNTWNFYVEYATEFATDDWPGAAARNKYRANVSYSMPVG
;
A
#
# COMPACT_ATOMS: atom_id res chain seq x y z
N MET A 1 -32.35 -34.41 -10.02
CA MET A 1 -30.96 -34.82 -10.32
C MET A 1 -30.06 -33.65 -9.88
N MET A 2 -29.56 -33.73 -8.64
CA MET A 2 -28.80 -32.63 -8.00
C MET A 2 -27.33 -32.78 -8.33
N LEU A 3 -26.76 -31.83 -9.02
CA LEU A 3 -25.31 -31.70 -9.20
C LEU A 3 -24.74 -30.93 -8.00
N LYS A 4 -24.01 -31.66 -7.17
CA LYS A 4 -23.17 -31.05 -6.10
C LYS A 4 -21.96 -30.40 -6.75
N SER A 5 -21.84 -29.07 -6.65
CA SER A 5 -20.59 -28.38 -6.95
C SER A 5 -19.62 -28.58 -5.78
N SER A 6 -18.50 -29.24 -6.06
CA SER A 6 -17.38 -29.37 -5.12
C SER A 6 -16.63 -28.06 -5.02
N VAL A 7 -16.82 -27.36 -3.92
CA VAL A 7 -15.98 -26.23 -3.53
C VAL A 7 -14.61 -26.78 -3.15
N THR A 8 -13.64 -26.62 -4.01
CA THR A 8 -12.24 -26.92 -3.72
C THR A 8 -11.73 -25.84 -2.76
N GLN A 9 -11.70 -26.14 -1.48
CA GLN A 9 -11.09 -25.29 -0.47
C GLN A 9 -9.56 -25.21 -0.74
N VAL A 10 -9.12 -24.10 -1.29
CA VAL A 10 -7.70 -23.74 -1.27
C VAL A 10 -7.36 -23.35 0.16
N ARG A 11 -6.89 -24.29 0.95
CA ARG A 11 -6.26 -24.05 2.25
C ARG A 11 -4.89 -23.45 1.97
N ILE A 12 -4.81 -22.12 1.93
CA ILE A 12 -3.54 -21.39 1.95
C ILE A 12 -2.92 -21.65 3.32
N THR A 13 -1.90 -22.48 3.34
CA THR A 13 -1.11 -22.75 4.54
C THR A 13 -0.21 -21.54 4.80
N ALA A 14 -0.72 -20.56 5.53
CA ALA A 14 0.01 -19.39 6.03
C ALA A 14 1.14 -19.76 7.03
N ALA A 15 1.34 -21.05 7.30
CA ALA A 15 2.31 -21.56 8.26
C ALA A 15 3.76 -21.57 7.75
N ALA A 16 4.02 -21.42 6.47
CA ALA A 16 5.39 -21.56 5.93
C ALA A 16 6.26 -20.29 6.05
N LEU A 17 5.67 -19.14 6.33
CA LEU A 17 6.42 -17.86 6.45
C LEU A 17 6.87 -17.54 7.88
N LEU A 18 6.42 -18.26 8.88
CA LEU A 18 6.76 -18.02 10.29
C LEU A 18 7.91 -18.88 10.83
N LEU A 19 8.40 -19.85 10.06
CA LEU A 19 9.42 -20.81 10.53
C LEU A 19 10.88 -20.43 10.21
N CYS A 20 11.15 -19.36 9.47
CA CYS A 20 12.52 -18.87 9.22
C CYS A 20 13.04 -17.87 10.25
N ALA A 21 12.29 -17.56 11.29
CA ALA A 21 12.65 -16.49 12.24
C ALA A 21 13.37 -16.97 13.51
N TRP A 22 13.67 -18.25 13.68
CA TRP A 22 14.21 -18.77 14.93
C TRP A 22 15.59 -19.44 14.83
N SER A 23 16.56 -18.72 14.27
CA SER A 23 17.98 -18.92 14.56
C SER A 23 18.65 -17.57 14.74
N ALA A 24 18.19 -16.80 15.75
CA ALA A 24 18.86 -15.57 16.14
C ALA A 24 20.06 -15.93 17.03
N ALA A 25 21.23 -16.13 16.44
CA ALA A 25 22.45 -15.72 17.09
C ALA A 25 22.35 -14.21 17.40
N PRO A 26 22.93 -13.68 18.50
CA PRO A 26 22.94 -12.25 18.76
C PRO A 26 23.69 -11.56 17.61
N ALA A 27 22.95 -11.07 16.64
CA ALA A 27 23.50 -10.24 15.58
C ALA A 27 23.92 -8.94 16.25
N THR A 28 25.22 -8.67 16.27
CA THR A 28 25.71 -7.30 16.49
C THR A 28 24.93 -6.42 15.54
N ALA A 29 24.23 -5.43 16.07
CA ALA A 29 23.34 -4.56 15.28
C ALA A 29 24.17 -3.94 14.15
N GLN A 30 24.00 -4.47 12.94
CA GLN A 30 24.66 -3.94 11.76
C GLN A 30 23.95 -2.64 11.39
N GLU A 31 24.70 -1.54 11.41
CA GLU A 31 24.17 -0.24 11.01
C GLU A 31 23.64 -0.32 9.58
N GLN A 32 22.36 0.06 9.39
CA GLN A 32 21.71 0.05 8.08
C GLN A 32 22.37 1.06 7.16
N SER A 33 22.75 0.65 5.96
CA SER A 33 23.30 1.57 4.97
C SER A 33 22.28 2.64 4.58
N ARG A 34 22.71 3.86 4.24
CA ARG A 34 21.84 4.96 3.85
C ARG A 34 21.07 4.66 2.55
N GLU A 35 21.67 3.88 1.64
CA GLU A 35 20.97 3.38 0.45
C GLU A 35 19.82 2.45 0.85
N SER A 36 20.07 1.51 1.75
CA SER A 36 19.05 0.61 2.27
C SER A 36 17.96 1.35 3.04
N ALA A 37 18.32 2.34 3.87
CA ALA A 37 17.37 3.15 4.63
C ALA A 37 16.42 3.96 3.71
N ALA A 38 16.90 4.42 2.56
CA ALA A 38 16.07 5.13 1.58
C ALA A 38 15.05 4.21 0.86
N LEU A 39 15.25 2.89 0.92
CA LEU A 39 14.38 1.86 0.32
C LEU A 39 13.48 1.18 1.36
N ASP A 40 13.73 1.42 2.63
CA ASP A 40 13.05 0.82 3.76
C ASP A 40 11.93 1.74 4.24
N ASN A 41 10.68 1.34 4.02
CA ASN A 41 9.49 2.11 4.44
C ASN A 41 9.32 2.23 5.96
N THR A 42 10.15 1.53 6.75
CA THR A 42 10.16 1.55 8.22
C THR A 42 11.43 2.19 8.78
N ALA A 43 12.30 2.73 7.93
CA ALA A 43 13.51 3.41 8.38
C ALA A 43 13.16 4.67 9.19
N ALA A 44 13.86 4.85 10.31
CA ALA A 44 13.72 6.04 11.15
C ALA A 44 14.44 7.24 10.51
N ALA A 45 13.90 7.73 9.40
CA ALA A 45 14.40 8.88 8.68
C ALA A 45 13.23 9.79 8.26
N TRP A 46 13.43 11.11 8.31
CA TRP A 46 12.52 12.03 7.65
C TRP A 46 12.49 11.72 6.16
N SER A 47 11.31 11.55 5.62
CA SER A 47 11.14 11.27 4.19
C SER A 47 9.99 12.09 3.61
N PHE A 48 10.27 12.72 2.48
CA PHE A 48 9.32 13.47 1.69
C PHE A 48 9.31 12.87 0.28
N GLN A 49 8.15 12.52 -0.21
CA GLN A 49 7.99 11.85 -1.48
C GLN A 49 6.97 12.58 -2.34
N LEU A 50 7.33 12.81 -3.60
CA LEU A 50 6.42 13.26 -4.64
C LEU A 50 6.35 12.18 -5.71
N ALA A 51 5.13 11.82 -6.12
CA ALA A 51 4.92 10.85 -7.17
C ALA A 51 3.77 11.28 -8.09
N GLY A 52 3.87 10.87 -9.36
CA GLY A 52 2.77 10.91 -10.31
C GLY A 52 2.45 9.49 -10.75
N GLN A 53 1.17 9.17 -10.88
CA GLN A 53 0.71 7.89 -11.42
C GLN A 53 -0.35 8.12 -12.49
N ALA A 54 -0.21 7.43 -13.62
CA ALA A 54 -1.21 7.39 -14.69
C ALA A 54 -1.82 5.98 -14.77
N MET A 55 -3.12 5.92 -14.97
CA MET A 55 -3.93 4.71 -15.15
C MET A 55 -4.82 4.91 -16.37
N PRO A 56 -4.26 4.78 -17.60
CA PRO A 56 -4.93 5.19 -18.82
C PRO A 56 -6.11 4.30 -19.19
N ASP A 57 -6.12 3.05 -18.74
CA ASP A 57 -7.11 2.06 -19.12
C ASP A 57 -7.47 1.10 -17.97
N TYR A 58 -8.70 0.59 -18.05
CA TYR A 58 -9.30 -0.28 -17.06
C TYR A 58 -9.85 -1.55 -17.70
N ARG A 59 -9.98 -2.61 -16.90
CA ARG A 59 -10.70 -3.82 -17.31
C ARG A 59 -12.17 -3.49 -17.51
N GLN A 60 -12.74 -4.04 -18.58
CA GLN A 60 -14.15 -3.89 -18.97
C GLN A 60 -14.81 -5.28 -18.99
N ASP A 61 -14.51 -6.10 -17.97
CA ASP A 61 -15.15 -7.40 -17.77
C ASP A 61 -16.51 -7.23 -17.07
N THR A 62 -17.35 -8.25 -17.19
CA THR A 62 -18.64 -8.30 -16.50
C THR A 62 -18.43 -8.87 -15.10
N LEU A 63 -18.95 -8.18 -14.10
CA LEU A 63 -18.94 -8.61 -12.71
C LEU A 63 -19.90 -9.78 -12.49
N ALA A 64 -19.79 -10.47 -11.35
CA ALA A 64 -20.71 -11.51 -10.94
C ALA A 64 -22.17 -11.03 -10.83
N SER A 65 -22.37 -9.73 -10.59
CA SER A 65 -23.70 -9.08 -10.61
C SER A 65 -24.32 -8.95 -12.01
N GLY A 66 -23.57 -9.22 -13.08
CA GLY A 66 -23.98 -8.99 -14.46
C GLY A 66 -23.70 -7.60 -14.99
N GLU A 67 -23.20 -6.68 -14.17
CA GLU A 67 -22.84 -5.33 -14.55
C GLU A 67 -21.42 -5.23 -15.12
N LEU A 68 -21.18 -4.21 -15.94
CA LEU A 68 -19.81 -3.91 -16.39
C LEU A 68 -18.98 -3.34 -15.25
N ARG A 69 -17.73 -3.80 -15.14
CA ARG A 69 -16.79 -3.28 -14.16
C ARG A 69 -16.60 -1.76 -14.34
N PRO A 70 -16.69 -0.96 -13.26
CA PRO A 70 -16.52 0.47 -13.35
C PRO A 70 -15.07 0.85 -13.71
N ALA A 71 -14.92 1.97 -14.41
CA ALA A 71 -13.63 2.63 -14.56
C ALA A 71 -13.29 3.43 -13.30
N GLY A 72 -12.01 3.55 -12.98
CA GLY A 72 -11.52 4.32 -11.86
C GLY A 72 -10.89 5.66 -12.26
N ASN A 73 -10.10 6.22 -11.36
CA ASN A 73 -9.39 7.47 -11.58
C ASN A 73 -8.31 7.29 -12.67
N LYS A 74 -8.18 8.26 -13.56
CA LYS A 74 -7.20 8.24 -14.66
C LYS A 74 -5.75 8.40 -14.18
N GLY A 75 -5.57 9.07 -13.05
CA GLY A 75 -4.27 9.30 -12.47
C GLY A 75 -4.31 10.14 -11.21
N TYR A 76 -3.14 10.37 -10.62
CA TYR A 76 -2.99 11.24 -9.47
C TYR A 76 -1.58 11.78 -9.33
N ALA A 77 -1.46 12.94 -8.68
CA ALA A 77 -0.26 13.42 -8.02
C ALA A 77 -0.32 13.02 -6.54
N GLN A 78 0.78 12.56 -5.97
CA GLN A 78 0.86 12.14 -4.57
C GLN A 78 1.96 12.89 -3.85
N PHE A 79 1.65 13.32 -2.64
CA PHE A 79 2.61 13.71 -1.61
C PHE A 79 2.55 12.71 -0.46
N ARG A 80 3.73 12.27 0.00
CA ARG A 80 3.86 11.42 1.19
C ARG A 80 4.95 11.98 2.10
N MET A 81 4.72 11.95 3.39
CA MET A 81 5.67 12.34 4.42
C MET A 81 5.76 11.27 5.49
N VAL A 82 6.97 10.97 5.94
CA VAL A 82 7.25 10.17 7.13
C VAL A 82 8.03 11.04 8.11
N ALA A 83 7.54 11.10 9.35
CA ALA A 83 8.14 11.89 10.42
C ALA A 83 8.57 10.97 11.58
N PRO A 84 9.83 10.56 11.67
CA PRO A 84 10.27 9.69 12.74
C PRO A 84 10.34 10.44 14.08
N ILE A 85 9.72 9.87 15.10
CA ILE A 85 9.68 10.41 16.46
C ILE A 85 10.19 9.31 17.40
N LYS A 86 10.98 9.68 18.41
CA LYS A 86 11.37 8.77 19.48
C LYS A 86 10.58 9.10 20.74
N VAL A 87 9.86 8.11 21.26
CA VAL A 87 9.08 8.22 22.51
C VAL A 87 9.53 7.09 23.44
N ALA A 88 10.11 7.45 24.58
CA ALA A 88 10.60 6.49 25.58
C ALA A 88 11.51 5.38 24.99
N GLY A 89 12.36 5.73 24.01
CA GLY A 89 13.28 4.78 23.36
C GLY A 89 12.68 3.98 22.20
N VAL A 90 11.37 4.06 21.99
CA VAL A 90 10.67 3.39 20.87
C VAL A 90 10.54 4.35 19.70
N SER A 91 10.80 3.87 18.49
CA SER A 91 10.56 4.65 17.26
C SER A 91 9.08 4.61 16.89
N VAL A 92 8.51 5.79 16.67
CA VAL A 92 7.16 5.97 16.13
C VAL A 92 7.29 6.67 14.79
N LEU A 93 6.67 6.12 13.76
CA LEU A 93 6.73 6.62 12.38
C LEU A 93 5.34 7.04 11.89
N PRO A 94 4.87 8.26 12.19
CA PRO A 94 3.71 8.82 11.51
C PRO A 94 3.98 8.93 10.01
N ARG A 95 3.03 8.47 9.19
CA ARG A 95 3.07 8.57 7.74
C ARG A 95 1.78 9.18 7.21
N LEU A 96 1.92 10.31 6.54
CA LEU A 96 0.84 10.99 5.84
C LEU A 96 0.97 10.70 4.35
N THR A 97 -0.14 10.35 3.69
CA THR A 97 -0.22 10.19 2.23
C THR A 97 -1.43 10.95 1.69
N MET A 98 -1.19 11.93 0.86
CA MET A 98 -2.22 12.73 0.17
C MET A 98 -2.14 12.48 -1.32
N ARG A 99 -3.30 12.43 -1.99
CA ARG A 99 -3.39 12.31 -3.45
C ARG A 99 -4.36 13.34 -4.01
N TYR A 100 -3.97 13.97 -5.10
CA TYR A 100 -4.83 14.80 -5.91
C TYR A 100 -5.06 14.07 -7.23
N SER A 101 -6.29 13.60 -7.43
CA SER A 101 -6.63 12.62 -8.46
C SER A 101 -7.56 13.18 -9.50
N GLU A 102 -7.45 12.66 -10.72
CA GLU A 102 -8.38 12.89 -11.83
C GLU A 102 -9.30 11.68 -11.96
N ASN A 103 -10.62 11.92 -11.92
CA ASN A 103 -11.61 10.86 -12.11
C ASN A 103 -11.78 10.49 -13.60
N LYS A 104 -12.67 9.53 -13.90
CA LYS A 104 -12.97 9.08 -15.27
C LYS A 104 -13.53 10.20 -16.17
N ASP A 105 -14.16 11.21 -15.58
CA ASP A 105 -14.83 12.31 -16.28
C ASP A 105 -13.92 13.54 -16.46
N GLY A 106 -12.66 13.48 -15.99
CA GLY A 106 -11.68 14.56 -16.09
C GLY A 106 -11.77 15.58 -14.95
N GLU A 107 -12.56 15.32 -13.92
CA GLU A 107 -12.63 16.18 -12.74
C GLU A 107 -11.52 15.83 -11.75
N TRP A 108 -10.95 16.88 -11.15
CA TRP A 108 -9.88 16.76 -10.17
C TRP A 108 -10.37 17.00 -8.74
N GLY A 109 -9.79 16.29 -7.78
CA GLY A 109 -10.09 16.45 -6.37
C GLY A 109 -9.08 15.73 -5.47
N PHE A 110 -9.09 16.09 -4.19
CA PHE A 110 -8.34 15.34 -3.19
C PHE A 110 -9.01 14.01 -2.93
N SER A 111 -8.29 12.92 -3.13
CA SER A 111 -8.68 11.58 -2.66
C SER A 111 -8.58 11.50 -1.14
N PRO A 112 -9.19 10.51 -0.49
CA PRO A 112 -9.01 10.28 0.93
C PRO A 112 -7.54 10.29 1.33
N THR A 113 -7.24 10.99 2.42
CA THR A 113 -5.88 11.13 2.96
C THR A 113 -5.64 10.06 4.00
N ASP A 114 -4.60 9.27 3.79
CA ASP A 114 -4.18 8.18 4.67
C ASP A 114 -3.14 8.70 5.67
N LEU A 115 -3.41 8.53 6.96
CA LEU A 115 -2.54 8.88 8.08
C LEU A 115 -2.45 7.70 9.04
N PHE A 116 -1.33 7.04 9.09
CA PHE A 116 -1.07 6.02 10.10
C PHE A 116 0.25 6.28 10.85
N ALA A 117 0.40 5.66 12.02
CA ALA A 117 1.61 5.74 12.81
C ALA A 117 2.08 4.32 13.19
N LEU A 118 3.23 3.89 12.70
CA LEU A 118 3.84 2.64 13.13
C LEU A 118 4.67 2.86 14.39
N ILE A 119 4.31 2.18 15.44
CA ILE A 119 5.12 2.02 16.66
C ILE A 119 6.00 0.81 16.43
N LEU A 120 7.32 0.95 16.49
CA LEU A 120 8.31 -0.09 16.19
C LEU A 120 8.97 -0.61 17.48
N PRO A 121 8.30 -1.45 18.28
CA PRO A 121 8.87 -1.97 19.52
C PRO A 121 9.86 -3.12 19.27
N PHE A 122 9.82 -3.73 18.10
CA PHE A 122 10.64 -4.88 17.77
C PHE A 122 11.69 -4.50 16.72
N ASP A 123 12.96 -4.49 17.14
CA ASP A 123 14.12 -4.30 16.26
C ASP A 123 15.16 -5.35 16.61
N TRP A 124 15.58 -6.16 15.62
CA TRP A 124 16.58 -7.21 15.78
C TRP A 124 17.79 -6.98 14.89
N GLY A 125 18.06 -5.73 14.54
CA GLY A 125 19.23 -5.28 13.79
C GLY A 125 19.09 -5.46 12.28
N THR A 126 18.86 -6.68 11.77
CA THR A 126 18.63 -6.91 10.33
C THR A 126 17.15 -6.77 9.91
N GLY A 127 16.26 -6.57 10.86
CA GLY A 127 14.84 -6.38 10.58
C GLY A 127 14.14 -5.71 11.73
N ARG A 128 12.89 -5.35 11.50
CA ARG A 128 12.03 -4.71 12.50
C ARG A 128 10.56 -4.98 12.20
N ALA A 129 9.74 -4.87 13.24
CA ALA A 129 8.31 -4.97 13.11
C ALA A 129 7.61 -3.97 14.01
N GLY A 130 6.43 -3.56 13.61
CA GLY A 130 5.61 -2.66 14.39
C GLY A 130 4.17 -2.62 13.91
N PHE A 131 3.37 -1.92 14.69
CA PHE A 131 1.95 -1.73 14.41
C PHE A 131 1.48 -0.40 15.01
N GLY A 132 0.30 0.03 14.63
CA GLY A 132 -0.27 1.25 15.19
C GLY A 132 -1.60 1.65 14.55
N PRO A 133 -2.16 2.77 14.98
CA PRO A 133 -3.43 3.27 14.48
C PRO A 133 -3.31 3.76 13.03
N ASP A 134 -4.44 3.68 12.34
CA ASP A 134 -4.63 4.14 10.98
C ASP A 134 -5.94 4.93 10.88
N ILE A 135 -5.89 6.09 10.22
CA ILE A 135 -7.03 6.96 10.01
C ILE A 135 -7.03 7.43 8.56
N VAL A 136 -8.16 7.28 7.90
CA VAL A 136 -8.39 7.82 6.55
C VAL A 136 -9.34 9.01 6.66
N ILE A 137 -8.83 10.18 6.32
CA ILE A 137 -9.58 11.44 6.32
C ILE A 137 -10.35 11.55 5.00
N PRO A 138 -11.62 11.94 5.03
CA PRO A 138 -12.44 12.11 3.84
C PRO A 138 -11.78 12.94 2.75
N GLY A 139 -12.03 12.55 1.52
CA GLY A 139 -11.66 13.29 0.33
C GLY A 139 -12.87 13.93 -0.37
N SER A 140 -12.67 14.30 -1.62
CA SER A 140 -13.76 14.72 -2.50
C SER A 140 -14.53 13.51 -3.00
N SER A 141 -15.85 13.53 -2.92
CA SER A 141 -16.74 12.48 -3.48
C SER A 141 -16.56 12.26 -4.99
N LYS A 142 -15.96 13.21 -5.71
CA LYS A 142 -15.65 13.09 -7.14
C LYS A 142 -14.57 12.04 -7.44
N VAL A 143 -13.64 11.81 -6.53
CA VAL A 143 -12.44 10.98 -6.76
C VAL A 143 -12.22 9.89 -5.72
N GLY A 144 -13.08 9.79 -4.71
CA GLY A 144 -12.95 8.80 -3.66
C GLY A 144 -14.06 8.88 -2.62
N SER A 145 -13.83 8.30 -1.45
CA SER A 145 -14.78 8.32 -0.34
C SER A 145 -14.80 9.69 0.34
N SER A 146 -16.00 10.14 0.69
CA SER A 146 -16.25 11.31 1.53
C SER A 146 -16.42 10.96 3.01
N GLU A 147 -16.21 9.68 3.38
CA GLU A 147 -16.41 9.17 4.72
C GLU A 147 -15.09 8.89 5.44
N TRP A 148 -15.12 9.04 6.77
CA TRP A 148 -14.01 8.70 7.65
C TRP A 148 -13.86 7.18 7.76
N SER A 149 -12.60 6.73 7.76
CA SER A 149 -12.27 5.35 8.12
C SER A 149 -11.16 5.36 9.16
N TYR A 150 -11.16 4.37 10.02
CA TYR A 150 -10.14 4.16 11.05
C TYR A 150 -9.75 2.69 11.07
N GLY A 151 -8.58 2.41 11.57
CA GLY A 151 -8.09 1.04 11.53
C GLY A 151 -6.76 0.84 12.22
N LEU A 152 -6.11 -0.24 11.81
CA LEU A 152 -4.80 -0.63 12.28
C LEU A 152 -3.87 -0.86 11.09
N ALA A 153 -2.64 -0.39 11.23
CA ALA A 153 -1.54 -0.69 10.33
C ALA A 153 -0.53 -1.58 11.05
N GLY A 154 0.10 -2.50 10.32
CA GLY A 154 1.20 -3.32 10.80
C GLY A 154 2.25 -3.49 9.73
N ALA A 155 3.51 -3.50 10.12
CA ALA A 155 4.62 -3.70 9.18
C ALA A 155 5.68 -4.62 9.75
N VAL A 156 6.28 -5.42 8.89
CA VAL A 156 7.47 -6.20 9.16
C VAL A 156 8.43 -6.05 8.00
N ILE A 157 9.71 -5.93 8.31
CA ILE A 157 10.77 -5.86 7.31
C ILE A 157 11.95 -6.72 7.73
N GLN A 158 12.57 -7.37 6.76
CA GLN A 158 13.80 -8.15 6.94
C GLN A 158 14.79 -7.80 5.84
N ARG A 159 16.02 -7.57 6.23
CA ARG A 159 17.15 -7.29 5.35
C ARG A 159 18.08 -8.50 5.28
N PHE A 160 18.55 -8.80 4.09
CA PHE A 160 19.43 -9.94 3.81
C PHE A 160 20.65 -9.50 3.04
N PHE A 161 21.71 -10.32 3.05
CA PHE A 161 22.91 -10.14 2.25
C PHE A 161 23.56 -8.77 2.41
N ASN A 162 23.77 -8.33 3.66
CA ASN A 162 24.30 -6.99 3.96
C ASN A 162 23.47 -5.87 3.29
N ASP A 163 22.17 -5.87 3.55
CA ASP A 163 21.20 -4.91 3.06
C ASP A 163 20.92 -4.94 1.54
N LYS A 164 21.51 -5.88 0.79
CA LYS A 164 21.30 -5.95 -0.67
C LYS A 164 19.91 -6.42 -1.05
N LEU A 165 19.22 -7.14 -0.18
CA LEU A 165 17.85 -7.58 -0.37
C LEU A 165 17.01 -7.15 0.82
N ILE A 166 15.94 -6.43 0.54
CA ILE A 166 14.94 -6.02 1.52
C ILE A 166 13.63 -6.71 1.17
N VAL A 167 13.06 -7.41 2.14
CA VAL A 167 11.74 -8.04 2.04
C VAL A 167 10.87 -7.49 3.14
N GLY A 168 9.66 -7.09 2.82
CA GLY A 168 8.76 -6.56 3.82
C GLY A 168 7.30 -6.75 3.46
N LEU A 169 6.47 -6.49 4.47
CA LEU A 169 5.03 -6.55 4.39
C LEU A 169 4.47 -5.37 5.20
N LEU A 170 3.64 -4.56 4.56
CA LEU A 170 2.78 -3.60 5.22
C LEU A 170 1.33 -4.07 5.06
N MET A 171 0.59 -4.09 6.15
CA MET A 171 -0.84 -4.43 6.15
C MET A 171 -1.62 -3.31 6.83
N GLN A 172 -2.82 -3.04 6.31
CA GLN A 172 -3.77 -2.10 6.92
C GLN A 172 -5.14 -2.75 6.90
N GLN A 173 -5.81 -2.74 8.03
CA GLN A 173 -7.22 -3.10 8.13
C GLN A 173 -8.00 -1.86 8.50
N LEU A 174 -8.91 -1.45 7.64
CA LEU A 174 -9.72 -0.26 7.80
C LEU A 174 -11.17 -0.63 8.09
N TRP A 175 -11.83 0.19 8.90
CA TRP A 175 -13.26 0.17 9.19
C TRP A 175 -13.81 1.57 8.97
N GLY A 176 -14.99 1.68 8.38
CA GLY A 176 -15.63 2.96 8.10
C GLY A 176 -17.08 2.78 7.71
N LYS A 177 -17.81 3.87 7.64
CA LYS A 177 -19.14 3.90 7.07
C LYS A 177 -19.05 4.00 5.55
N ARG A 178 -20.02 3.47 4.85
CA ARG A 178 -20.21 3.64 3.43
C ARG A 178 -21.67 3.93 3.14
N ASP A 179 -21.90 4.99 2.38
CA ASP A 179 -23.22 5.26 1.83
C ASP A 179 -23.57 4.21 0.78
N VAL A 180 -24.70 3.56 0.93
CA VAL A 180 -25.30 2.78 -0.15
C VAL A 180 -26.05 3.74 -1.04
N VAL A 181 -25.50 3.96 -2.21
CA VAL A 181 -26.11 4.80 -3.24
C VAL A 181 -26.93 3.90 -4.15
N ASP A 182 -28.24 4.12 -4.19
CA ASP A 182 -29.11 3.49 -5.16
C ASP A 182 -28.89 4.12 -6.55
N LEU A 183 -28.15 3.40 -7.38
CA LEU A 183 -27.83 3.79 -8.75
C LEU A 183 -28.97 3.50 -9.74
N SER A 184 -30.06 2.86 -9.32
CA SER A 184 -31.23 2.62 -10.15
C SER A 184 -32.10 3.86 -10.34
N GLN A 185 -31.89 4.88 -9.51
CA GLN A 185 -32.61 6.15 -9.58
C GLN A 185 -31.96 7.12 -10.58
N PRO A 186 -32.72 7.94 -11.29
CA PRO A 186 -32.19 8.97 -12.21
C PRO A 186 -31.25 9.99 -11.52
N VAL A 187 -31.41 10.16 -10.22
CA VAL A 187 -30.51 10.91 -9.34
C VAL A 187 -30.09 9.94 -8.24
N PRO A 188 -28.79 9.72 -8.03
CA PRO A 188 -28.31 8.86 -6.95
C PRO A 188 -28.87 9.31 -5.61
N VAL A 189 -29.63 8.46 -4.96
CA VAL A 189 -30.20 8.72 -3.63
C VAL A 189 -29.48 7.83 -2.64
N VAL A 190 -28.98 8.40 -1.57
CA VAL A 190 -28.47 7.64 -0.43
C VAL A 190 -29.67 6.99 0.25
N THR A 191 -29.80 5.68 0.15
CA THR A 191 -30.95 4.92 0.66
C THR A 191 -30.73 4.38 2.06
N ASP A 192 -29.46 4.15 2.45
CA ASP A 192 -29.14 3.66 3.78
C ASP A 192 -27.67 3.96 4.14
N GLU A 193 -27.41 4.29 5.41
CA GLU A 193 -26.07 4.22 5.98
C GLU A 193 -25.84 2.79 6.47
N ILE A 194 -25.14 1.98 5.69
CA ILE A 194 -24.73 0.67 6.18
C ILE A 194 -23.45 0.84 7.00
N GLU A 195 -23.52 0.54 8.30
CA GLU A 195 -22.34 0.48 9.19
C GLU A 195 -21.32 -0.60 8.77
N THR A 196 -21.70 -1.49 7.88
CA THR A 196 -20.86 -2.56 7.33
C THR A 196 -20.24 -2.14 5.99
N GLY A 197 -19.60 -0.99 5.95
CA GLY A 197 -18.87 -0.57 4.76
C GLY A 197 -17.79 -1.57 4.38
N ALA A 198 -17.41 -1.57 3.12
CA ALA A 198 -16.29 -2.34 2.63
C ALA A 198 -15.07 -2.07 3.51
N HIS A 199 -14.75 -3.03 4.37
CA HIS A 199 -13.61 -2.98 5.25
C HIS A 199 -12.42 -3.61 4.52
N PRO A 200 -11.67 -2.86 3.70
CA PRO A 200 -10.61 -3.46 2.93
C PRO A 200 -9.47 -3.88 3.85
N LEU A 201 -9.05 -5.12 3.70
CA LEU A 201 -7.72 -5.53 4.10
C LEU A 201 -6.77 -5.14 2.97
N ILE A 202 -5.85 -4.25 3.28
CA ILE A 202 -4.82 -3.76 2.37
C ILE A 202 -3.53 -4.50 2.69
N ILE A 203 -2.92 -5.14 1.68
CA ILE A 203 -1.70 -5.92 1.82
C ILE A 203 -0.69 -5.41 0.81
N ASN A 204 0.45 -4.95 1.29
CA ASN A 204 1.55 -4.47 0.46
C ASN A 204 2.81 -5.28 0.76
N PRO A 205 2.98 -6.47 0.15
CA PRO A 205 4.24 -7.16 0.17
C PRO A 205 5.23 -6.45 -0.74
N PHE A 206 6.46 -6.30 -0.30
CA PHE A 206 7.49 -5.71 -1.14
C PHE A 206 8.82 -6.44 -1.04
N VAL A 207 9.49 -6.48 -2.17
CA VAL A 207 10.85 -6.98 -2.30
C VAL A 207 11.66 -5.92 -3.02
N THR A 208 12.84 -5.58 -2.51
CA THR A 208 13.76 -4.65 -3.18
C THR A 208 15.16 -5.23 -3.18
N ALA A 209 15.73 -5.39 -4.36
CA ALA A 209 17.09 -5.89 -4.58
C ALA A 209 18.00 -4.77 -5.06
N GLN A 210 19.06 -4.48 -4.32
CA GLN A 210 20.09 -3.51 -4.71
C GLN A 210 21.04 -4.16 -5.72
N LEU A 211 21.23 -3.52 -6.86
CA LEU A 211 22.09 -3.96 -7.95
C LEU A 211 23.51 -3.39 -7.84
N GLY A 212 23.71 -2.47 -6.87
CA GLY A 212 24.94 -1.75 -6.66
C GLY A 212 25.00 -0.38 -7.33
N LYS A 213 25.91 0.47 -6.82
CA LYS A 213 26.08 1.87 -7.28
C LYS A 213 24.80 2.68 -7.24
N GLY A 214 23.93 2.43 -6.26
CA GLY A 214 22.63 3.10 -6.09
C GLY A 214 21.48 2.53 -6.92
N TRP A 215 21.69 1.66 -7.90
CA TRP A 215 20.63 1.06 -8.69
C TRP A 215 19.92 -0.08 -7.96
N TYR A 216 18.61 -0.20 -8.17
CA TYR A 216 17.80 -1.27 -7.57
C TYR A 216 16.61 -1.67 -8.43
N LEU A 217 16.12 -2.89 -8.20
CA LEU A 217 14.84 -3.39 -8.65
C LEU A 217 13.93 -3.67 -7.46
N GLY A 218 12.63 -3.50 -7.62
CA GLY A 218 11.67 -3.78 -6.54
C GLY A 218 10.24 -3.98 -7.01
N THR A 219 9.39 -4.37 -6.08
CA THR A 219 7.94 -4.54 -6.26
C THR A 219 7.13 -3.59 -5.38
N ASN A 220 7.77 -2.59 -4.81
CA ASN A 220 7.18 -1.70 -3.80
C ASN A 220 5.97 -0.91 -4.35
N ASP A 221 5.02 -0.55 -3.47
CA ASP A 221 3.73 0.09 -3.76
C ASP A 221 2.71 -0.77 -4.55
N LEU A 222 2.95 -2.09 -4.68
CA LEU A 222 1.97 -3.03 -5.20
C LEU A 222 0.99 -3.45 -4.11
N VAL A 223 -0.14 -2.75 -4.06
CA VAL A 223 -1.12 -2.92 -2.99
C VAL A 223 -2.21 -3.90 -3.42
N ALA A 224 -2.21 -5.10 -2.86
CA ALA A 224 -3.33 -6.03 -2.94
C ALA A 224 -4.44 -5.58 -1.96
N GLN A 225 -5.68 -5.83 -2.33
CA GLN A 225 -6.84 -5.51 -1.49
C GLN A 225 -7.79 -6.70 -1.44
N TYR A 226 -8.33 -6.94 -0.26
CA TYR A 226 -9.40 -7.89 -0.04
C TYR A 226 -10.62 -7.17 0.53
N SER A 227 -11.78 -7.42 -0.03
CA SER A 227 -13.06 -6.93 0.50
C SER A 227 -13.74 -8.03 1.29
N TRP A 228 -13.90 -7.83 2.60
CA TRP A 228 -14.66 -8.76 3.45
C TRP A 228 -16.14 -8.84 3.07
N GLU A 229 -16.69 -7.73 2.58
CA GLU A 229 -18.09 -7.63 2.21
C GLU A 229 -18.43 -8.49 0.98
N PHE A 230 -17.57 -8.43 -0.04
CA PHE A 230 -17.80 -9.14 -1.30
C PHE A 230 -17.04 -10.46 -1.42
N GLY A 231 -16.13 -10.76 -0.48
CA GLY A 231 -15.24 -11.92 -0.57
C GLY A 231 -14.23 -11.82 -1.70
N GLY A 232 -14.03 -10.63 -2.27
CA GLY A 232 -13.28 -10.42 -3.50
C GLY A 232 -11.87 -9.90 -3.30
N TRP A 233 -10.97 -10.27 -4.23
CA TRP A 233 -9.59 -9.85 -4.26
C TRP A 233 -9.27 -8.96 -5.46
N LYS A 234 -8.37 -7.97 -5.21
CA LYS A 234 -7.66 -7.24 -6.25
C LYS A 234 -6.17 -7.35 -5.97
N VAL A 235 -5.45 -8.04 -6.85
CA VAL A 235 -4.02 -8.33 -6.70
C VAL A 235 -3.25 -7.73 -7.87
N PRO A 236 -2.41 -6.71 -7.65
CA PRO A 236 -1.51 -6.18 -8.66
C PRO A 236 -0.24 -7.01 -8.79
N VAL A 237 0.37 -6.94 -9.96
CA VAL A 237 1.74 -7.38 -10.22
C VAL A 237 2.47 -6.28 -10.99
N GLY A 238 3.76 -6.09 -10.68
CA GLY A 238 4.54 -5.06 -11.36
C GLY A 238 5.98 -5.02 -10.87
N LEU A 239 6.75 -4.14 -11.49
CA LEU A 239 8.16 -3.94 -11.20
C LEU A 239 8.48 -2.45 -11.10
N ARG A 240 9.42 -2.17 -10.22
CA ARG A 240 10.03 -0.86 -10.01
C ARG A 240 11.50 -0.94 -10.36
N PHE A 241 11.99 0.06 -11.09
CA PHE A 241 13.40 0.29 -11.32
C PHE A 241 13.77 1.67 -10.80
N GLY A 242 14.83 1.76 -10.02
CA GLY A 242 15.17 3.03 -9.40
C GLY A 242 16.65 3.21 -9.10
N TYR A 243 16.95 4.42 -8.63
CA TYR A 243 18.28 4.87 -8.31
C TYR A 243 18.29 5.68 -7.02
N VAL A 244 19.17 5.31 -6.09
CA VAL A 244 19.41 6.02 -4.84
C VAL A 244 20.71 6.81 -4.94
N LEU A 245 20.63 8.12 -4.72
CA LEU A 245 21.74 9.04 -4.67
C LEU A 245 22.00 9.48 -3.23
N VAL A 246 23.06 8.96 -2.63
CA VAL A 246 23.49 9.34 -1.28
C VAL A 246 24.40 10.55 -1.34
N LYS A 247 24.04 11.62 -0.60
CA LYS A 247 24.85 12.84 -0.43
C LYS A 247 25.13 13.07 1.07
N PRO A 248 26.13 13.88 1.43
CA PRO A 248 26.32 14.29 2.81
C PRO A 248 25.02 14.88 3.39
N GLY A 249 24.51 14.32 4.49
CA GLY A 249 23.32 14.81 5.19
C GLY A 249 21.96 14.42 4.59
N ASN A 250 21.87 13.96 3.34
CA ASN A 250 20.59 13.59 2.72
C ASN A 250 20.73 12.47 1.70
N THR A 251 19.59 11.90 1.31
CA THR A 251 19.50 10.84 0.30
C THR A 251 18.31 11.10 -0.61
N TRP A 252 18.53 10.96 -1.91
CA TRP A 252 17.50 11.06 -2.92
C TRP A 252 17.22 9.69 -3.50
N ASN A 253 15.95 9.38 -3.73
CA ASN A 253 15.52 8.14 -4.37
C ASN A 253 14.59 8.49 -5.54
N PHE A 254 14.95 8.02 -6.72
CA PHE A 254 14.20 8.18 -7.97
C PHE A 254 13.77 6.81 -8.46
N TYR A 255 12.53 6.66 -8.90
CA TYR A 255 12.12 5.43 -9.55
C TYR A 255 10.99 5.63 -10.56
N VAL A 256 10.91 4.68 -11.46
CA VAL A 256 9.74 4.43 -12.30
C VAL A 256 9.18 3.04 -11.98
N GLU A 257 7.89 2.88 -12.12
CA GLU A 257 7.19 1.65 -11.82
C GLU A 257 6.12 1.38 -12.88
N TYR A 258 6.02 0.14 -13.26
CA TYR A 258 4.91 -0.37 -14.07
C TYR A 258 4.21 -1.46 -13.29
N ALA A 259 2.86 -1.44 -13.29
CA ALA A 259 2.04 -2.47 -12.67
C ALA A 259 0.75 -2.69 -13.46
N THR A 260 0.16 -3.87 -13.26
CA THR A 260 -1.17 -4.24 -13.75
C THR A 260 -1.93 -4.95 -12.63
N GLU A 261 -3.27 -4.85 -12.62
CA GLU A 261 -4.10 -5.72 -11.77
C GLU A 261 -4.13 -7.12 -12.39
N PHE A 262 -3.36 -8.05 -11.79
CA PHE A 262 -3.23 -9.42 -12.27
C PHE A 262 -4.50 -10.24 -12.02
N ALA A 263 -5.03 -10.20 -10.80
CA ALA A 263 -6.23 -10.90 -10.40
C ALA A 263 -7.26 -9.94 -9.81
N THR A 264 -8.53 -10.16 -10.14
CA THR A 264 -9.65 -9.31 -9.70
C THR A 264 -10.88 -10.19 -9.40
N ASP A 265 -10.64 -11.29 -8.67
CA ASP A 265 -11.65 -12.28 -8.34
C ASP A 265 -12.70 -11.66 -7.40
N ASP A 266 -13.99 -11.71 -7.79
CA ASP A 266 -15.13 -11.09 -7.10
C ASP A 266 -14.93 -9.65 -6.60
N TRP A 267 -13.93 -8.94 -7.14
CA TRP A 267 -13.68 -7.55 -6.80
C TRP A 267 -14.64 -6.62 -7.55
N PRO A 268 -15.54 -5.88 -6.86
CA PRO A 268 -16.56 -5.06 -7.51
C PRO A 268 -16.06 -3.73 -8.05
N GLY A 269 -14.93 -3.26 -7.57
CA GLY A 269 -14.39 -1.94 -7.93
C GLY A 269 -13.56 -1.94 -9.21
N ALA A 270 -13.08 -0.75 -9.57
CA ALA A 270 -12.23 -0.54 -10.72
C ALA A 270 -10.92 -1.37 -10.65
N ALA A 271 -10.47 -1.86 -11.80
CA ALA A 271 -9.24 -2.61 -11.96
C ALA A 271 -8.43 -2.09 -13.15
N ALA A 272 -7.34 -1.39 -12.87
CA ALA A 272 -6.51 -0.81 -13.91
C ALA A 272 -5.73 -1.89 -14.67
N ARG A 273 -5.74 -1.83 -16.01
CA ARG A 273 -4.90 -2.71 -16.85
C ARG A 273 -3.45 -2.30 -16.80
N ASN A 274 -3.21 -0.99 -16.84
CA ASN A 274 -1.87 -0.44 -16.85
C ASN A 274 -1.76 0.70 -15.85
N LYS A 275 -0.69 0.66 -15.05
CA LYS A 275 -0.32 1.70 -14.10
C LYS A 275 1.13 2.08 -14.35
N TYR A 276 1.36 3.35 -14.58
CA TYR A 276 2.69 3.92 -14.75
C TYR A 276 2.92 4.93 -13.65
N ARG A 277 4.01 4.78 -12.92
CA ARG A 277 4.35 5.66 -11.81
C ARG A 277 5.78 6.17 -11.94
N ALA A 278 5.97 7.44 -11.65
CA ALA A 278 7.27 8.06 -11.43
C ALA A 278 7.31 8.69 -10.05
N ASN A 279 8.47 8.64 -9.40
CA ASN A 279 8.64 9.10 -8.05
C ASN A 279 9.98 9.75 -7.81
N VAL A 280 9.99 10.76 -6.95
CA VAL A 280 11.17 11.30 -6.30
C VAL A 280 10.94 11.36 -4.80
N SER A 281 11.91 10.88 -4.03
CA SER A 281 11.90 10.99 -2.57
C SER A 281 13.18 11.68 -2.08
N TYR A 282 13.03 12.45 -1.03
CA TYR A 282 14.11 13.09 -0.30
C TYR A 282 14.06 12.61 1.15
N SER A 283 15.16 12.13 1.69
CA SER A 283 15.23 11.69 3.08
C SER A 283 16.44 12.24 3.83
N MET A 284 16.22 12.48 5.12
CA MET A 284 17.24 12.98 6.06
C MET A 284 17.28 12.06 7.28
N PRO A 285 18.47 11.68 7.78
CA PRO A 285 18.56 10.98 9.05
C PRO A 285 18.02 11.83 10.18
N VAL A 286 17.52 11.21 11.22
CA VAL A 286 17.22 11.87 12.50
C VAL A 286 18.55 12.13 13.17
N GLY A 287 18.81 13.40 13.53
CA GLY A 287 20.00 13.80 14.25
C GLY A 287 20.06 13.27 15.67
#